data_204ac1f1bfcfb9351117bd7d35024fb1
#
_entry.id   204ac1f1bfcfb9351117bd7d35024fb1
#
_cell.length_a   1.000
_cell.length_b   1.000
_cell.length_c   1.000
_cell.angle_alpha   90.00
_cell.angle_beta   90.00
_cell.angle_gamma   90.00
#
_symmetry.space_group_name_H-M   'P 1'
#
loop_
_entity.id
_entity.type
_entity.pdbx_description
1 polymer ?
#
loop_
_entity_poly.entity_id
_entity_poly.type
_entity_poly.pdbx_seq_one_letter_code
_entity_poly.pdbx_strand_id
1 'polypeptide(L)'
;MNEPQTVKLTVADYEMLDQAGAFAHYRKTELLDGEIVGMNSQFRPHAYAKSRLAYRLSIALEAIKSPLEAIIEGSVVMAPIDEPQPDIVLTNAVLAKGPIPLDSVALVIEVSDSTAAFDLGKKASIYARHAIVEYWVVELQAGLIHQFWSPSEVGFREHKAVVIGDTVTSITIVDLSIATDGIA
;
A
#
# COMPACT_ATOMS: atom_id res chain seq x y z
N MET A 1 7.77 18.87 -35.95
CA MET A 1 6.93 17.65 -35.87
C MET A 1 6.79 17.32 -34.39
N ASN A 2 5.57 17.27 -33.86
CA ASN A 2 5.37 16.85 -32.47
C ASN A 2 5.54 15.33 -32.42
N GLU A 3 6.41 14.87 -31.57
CA GLU A 3 6.52 13.42 -31.30
C GLU A 3 5.21 12.90 -30.66
N PRO A 4 4.79 11.67 -30.98
CA PRO A 4 3.65 11.05 -30.30
C PRO A 4 3.89 10.98 -28.79
N GLN A 5 2.89 11.36 -28.00
CA GLN A 5 2.94 11.29 -26.54
C GLN A 5 1.98 10.23 -26.04
N THR A 6 2.40 9.48 -25.01
CA THR A 6 1.52 8.53 -24.32
C THR A 6 0.45 9.32 -23.56
N VAL A 7 -0.81 8.92 -23.75
CA VAL A 7 -1.92 9.47 -22.97
C VAL A 7 -1.93 8.78 -21.60
N LYS A 8 -1.92 9.58 -20.54
CA LYS A 8 -2.06 9.11 -19.16
C LYS A 8 -3.51 9.24 -18.74
N LEU A 9 -4.04 8.21 -18.10
CA LEU A 9 -5.39 8.23 -17.56
C LEU A 9 -5.41 8.98 -16.22
N THR A 10 -6.53 9.65 -15.98
CA THR A 10 -6.84 10.19 -14.65
C THR A 10 -7.58 9.16 -13.80
N VAL A 11 -7.66 9.40 -12.48
CA VAL A 11 -8.51 8.62 -11.57
C VAL A 11 -9.95 8.56 -12.08
N ALA A 12 -10.49 9.71 -12.55
CA ALA A 12 -11.86 9.75 -13.09
C ALA A 12 -12.04 8.87 -14.34
N ASP A 13 -11.05 8.82 -15.22
CA ASP A 13 -11.06 7.92 -16.40
C ASP A 13 -11.01 6.45 -15.96
N TYR A 14 -10.16 6.14 -14.98
CA TYR A 14 -10.00 4.79 -14.44
C TYR A 14 -11.29 4.29 -13.78
N GLU A 15 -11.89 5.08 -12.88
CA GLU A 15 -13.16 4.76 -12.23
C GLU A 15 -14.29 4.56 -13.24
N MET A 16 -14.36 5.40 -14.28
CA MET A 16 -15.36 5.26 -15.35
C MET A 16 -15.19 3.94 -16.11
N LEU A 17 -13.96 3.57 -16.45
CA LEU A 17 -13.65 2.32 -17.14
C LEU A 17 -13.96 1.10 -16.26
N ASP A 18 -13.65 1.16 -14.98
CA ASP A 18 -13.95 0.09 -14.02
C ASP A 18 -15.47 -0.11 -13.87
N GLN A 19 -16.23 0.98 -13.68
CA GLN A 19 -17.69 0.95 -13.62
C GLN A 19 -18.33 0.41 -14.90
N ALA A 20 -17.71 0.66 -16.05
CA ALA A 20 -18.13 0.11 -17.34
C ALA A 20 -17.75 -1.37 -17.52
N GLY A 21 -17.04 -1.98 -16.55
CA GLY A 21 -16.62 -3.38 -16.59
C GLY A 21 -15.42 -3.66 -17.50
N ALA A 22 -14.64 -2.64 -17.86
CA ALA A 22 -13.48 -2.80 -18.73
C ALA A 22 -12.43 -3.76 -18.15
N PHE A 23 -12.37 -3.89 -16.82
CA PHE A 23 -11.38 -4.70 -16.11
C PHE A 23 -11.92 -6.01 -15.54
N ALA A 24 -13.15 -6.41 -15.89
CA ALA A 24 -13.82 -7.60 -15.35
C ALA A 24 -13.05 -8.93 -15.54
N HIS A 25 -12.08 -8.98 -16.45
CA HIS A 25 -11.22 -10.15 -16.67
C HIS A 25 -9.98 -10.19 -15.76
N TYR A 26 -9.69 -9.10 -15.05
CA TYR A 26 -8.59 -9.01 -14.09
C TYR A 26 -9.13 -9.21 -12.68
N ARG A 27 -8.36 -9.86 -11.83
CA ARG A 27 -8.73 -10.00 -10.41
C ARG A 27 -8.65 -8.66 -9.66
N LYS A 28 -7.64 -7.87 -9.99
CA LYS A 28 -7.34 -6.59 -9.39
C LYS A 28 -6.62 -5.74 -10.42
N THR A 29 -6.98 -4.49 -10.50
CA THR A 29 -6.25 -3.47 -11.25
C THR A 29 -5.94 -2.28 -10.35
N GLU A 30 -4.89 -1.54 -10.67
CA GLU A 30 -4.50 -0.30 -10.01
C GLU A 30 -4.18 0.74 -11.09
N LEU A 31 -4.44 2.01 -10.81
CA LEU A 31 -3.94 3.11 -11.62
C LEU A 31 -2.64 3.64 -11.00
N LEU A 32 -1.53 3.56 -11.73
CA LEU A 32 -0.20 3.97 -11.26
C LEU A 32 0.50 4.80 -12.32
N ASP A 33 0.80 6.06 -12.03
CA ASP A 33 1.33 7.03 -13.00
C ASP A 33 0.45 7.17 -14.26
N GLY A 34 -0.86 7.08 -14.11
CA GLY A 34 -1.82 7.12 -15.21
C GLY A 34 -1.81 5.88 -16.11
N GLU A 35 -1.21 4.79 -15.67
CA GLU A 35 -1.17 3.49 -16.35
C GLU A 35 -1.94 2.46 -15.54
N ILE A 36 -2.73 1.62 -16.25
CA ILE A 36 -3.46 0.53 -15.60
C ILE A 36 -2.53 -0.66 -15.45
N VAL A 37 -2.35 -1.11 -14.22
CA VAL A 37 -1.55 -2.29 -13.86
C VAL A 37 -2.47 -3.40 -13.38
N GLY A 38 -2.50 -4.52 -14.09
CA GLY A 38 -3.23 -5.72 -13.68
C GLY A 38 -2.38 -6.58 -12.74
N MET A 39 -2.96 -7.02 -11.64
CA MET A 39 -2.30 -7.90 -10.67
C MET A 39 -2.74 -9.36 -10.83
N ASN A 40 -1.79 -10.28 -10.74
CA ASN A 40 -2.05 -11.71 -10.74
C ASN A 40 -2.66 -12.18 -9.41
N SER A 41 -3.17 -13.42 -9.41
CA SER A 41 -3.68 -14.04 -8.19
C SER A 41 -2.55 -14.19 -7.16
N GLN A 42 -2.84 -13.82 -5.92
CA GLN A 42 -1.92 -14.00 -4.80
C GLN A 42 -1.85 -15.47 -4.39
N PHE A 43 -0.64 -15.97 -4.13
CA PHE A 43 -0.43 -17.31 -3.60
C PHE A 43 -0.58 -17.36 -2.07
N ARG A 44 -0.67 -18.58 -1.53
CA ARG A 44 -0.93 -18.82 -0.11
C ARG A 44 0.03 -18.11 0.85
N PRO A 45 1.36 -18.07 0.64
CA PRO A 45 2.27 -17.36 1.54
C PRO A 45 1.92 -15.88 1.66
N HIS A 46 1.71 -15.19 0.54
CA HIS A 46 1.30 -13.78 0.49
C HIS A 46 -0.02 -13.55 1.25
N ALA A 47 -1.06 -14.33 0.91
CA ALA A 47 -2.37 -14.19 1.55
C ALA A 47 -2.32 -14.45 3.06
N TYR A 48 -1.51 -15.43 3.49
CA TYR A 48 -1.30 -15.73 4.89
C TYR A 48 -0.60 -14.59 5.63
N ALA A 49 0.52 -14.11 5.09
CA ALA A 49 1.29 -13.00 5.69
C ALA A 49 0.42 -11.73 5.83
N LYS A 50 -0.30 -11.36 4.76
CA LYS A 50 -1.23 -10.23 4.77
C LYS A 50 -2.30 -10.36 5.88
N SER A 51 -2.94 -11.52 5.97
CA SER A 51 -3.97 -11.77 6.98
C SER A 51 -3.42 -11.72 8.40
N ARG A 52 -2.23 -12.29 8.63
CA ARG A 52 -1.59 -12.26 9.95
C ARG A 52 -1.15 -10.87 10.35
N LEU A 53 -0.60 -10.10 9.42
CA LEU A 53 -0.21 -8.71 9.65
C LEU A 53 -1.41 -7.84 9.98
N ALA A 54 -2.48 -7.89 9.17
CA ALA A 54 -3.69 -7.11 9.40
C ALA A 54 -4.30 -7.42 10.78
N TYR A 55 -4.38 -8.70 11.15
CA TYR A 55 -4.87 -9.11 12.46
C TYR A 55 -4.03 -8.54 13.62
N ARG A 56 -2.69 -8.63 13.53
CA ARG A 56 -1.79 -8.10 14.57
C ARG A 56 -1.84 -6.58 14.67
N LEU A 57 -1.90 -5.90 13.54
CA LEU A 57 -2.06 -4.45 13.48
C LEU A 57 -3.37 -4.03 14.14
N SER A 58 -4.49 -4.70 13.84
CA SER A 58 -5.79 -4.39 14.47
C SER A 58 -5.72 -4.53 16.00
N ILE A 59 -5.17 -5.63 16.52
CA ILE A 59 -4.99 -5.82 17.98
C ILE A 59 -4.10 -4.73 18.57
N ALA A 60 -2.99 -4.40 17.92
CA ALA A 60 -2.07 -3.38 18.43
C ALA A 60 -2.71 -1.98 18.44
N LEU A 61 -3.48 -1.63 17.39
CA LEU A 61 -4.23 -0.37 17.32
C LEU A 61 -5.29 -0.28 18.43
N GLU A 62 -6.03 -1.36 18.69
CA GLU A 62 -6.99 -1.42 19.80
C GLU A 62 -6.30 -1.24 21.14
N ALA A 63 -5.16 -1.91 21.36
CA ALA A 63 -4.40 -1.83 22.62
C ALA A 63 -3.94 -0.42 22.97
N ILE A 64 -3.52 0.35 21.96
CA ILE A 64 -3.12 1.77 22.13
C ILE A 64 -4.29 2.75 22.00
N LYS A 65 -5.53 2.25 21.83
CA LYS A 65 -6.74 3.05 21.63
C LYS A 65 -6.62 4.04 20.46
N SER A 66 -5.97 3.61 19.38
CA SER A 66 -5.84 4.40 18.15
C SER A 66 -7.20 4.54 17.45
N PRO A 67 -7.50 5.69 16.81
CA PRO A 67 -8.65 5.82 15.93
C PRO A 67 -8.45 5.18 14.55
N LEU A 68 -7.25 4.62 14.30
CA LEU A 68 -6.93 3.99 13.01
C LEU A 68 -7.48 2.57 12.95
N GLU A 69 -7.87 2.17 11.75
CA GLU A 69 -8.27 0.81 11.42
C GLU A 69 -7.33 0.22 10.35
N ALA A 70 -7.13 -1.10 10.39
CA ALA A 70 -6.37 -1.81 9.36
C ALA A 70 -7.32 -2.34 8.29
N ILE A 71 -7.33 -1.71 7.12
CA ILE A 71 -8.15 -2.07 5.95
C ILE A 71 -7.31 -2.90 4.99
N ILE A 72 -7.85 -4.04 4.56
CA ILE A 72 -7.21 -4.95 3.60
C ILE A 72 -7.73 -4.63 2.19
N GLU A 73 -6.81 -4.47 1.23
CA GLU A 73 -7.13 -4.25 -0.19
C GLU A 73 -8.06 -3.05 -0.43
N GLY A 74 -7.95 -2.00 0.37
CA GLY A 74 -8.67 -0.75 0.16
C GLY A 74 -7.95 0.13 -0.88
N SER A 75 -8.66 0.54 -1.96
CA SER A 75 -8.12 1.53 -2.90
C SER A 75 -7.92 2.88 -2.21
N VAL A 76 -6.82 3.55 -2.51
CA VAL A 76 -6.51 4.90 -2.01
C VAL A 76 -6.48 5.87 -3.18
N VAL A 77 -7.35 6.88 -3.19
CA VAL A 77 -7.32 7.88 -4.25
C VAL A 77 -6.18 8.86 -4.06
N MET A 78 -5.27 8.90 -5.00
CA MET A 78 -4.09 9.77 -5.04
C MET A 78 -4.11 10.57 -6.36
N ALA A 79 -5.10 11.48 -6.48
CA ALA A 79 -5.33 12.27 -7.68
C ALA A 79 -4.06 13.05 -8.12
N PRO A 80 -3.89 13.33 -9.42
CA PRO A 80 -4.88 13.07 -10.47
C PRO A 80 -4.74 11.72 -11.21
N ILE A 81 -3.62 10.98 -11.05
CA ILE A 81 -3.23 9.88 -11.93
C ILE A 81 -2.84 8.59 -11.20
N ASP A 82 -3.09 8.53 -9.90
CA ASP A 82 -2.77 7.36 -9.09
C ASP A 82 -3.97 6.94 -8.23
N GLU A 83 -4.28 5.65 -8.23
CA GLU A 83 -5.23 4.98 -7.36
C GLU A 83 -4.72 3.55 -7.09
N PRO A 84 -3.69 3.41 -6.23
CA PRO A 84 -3.22 2.11 -5.79
C PRO A 84 -4.24 1.42 -4.88
N GLN A 85 -4.15 0.08 -4.83
CA GLN A 85 -4.88 -0.75 -3.88
C GLN A 85 -3.89 -1.57 -3.05
N PRO A 86 -3.28 -0.97 -2.03
CA PRO A 86 -2.29 -1.65 -1.20
C PRO A 86 -2.86 -2.84 -0.43
N ASP A 87 -1.98 -3.76 -0.03
CA ASP A 87 -2.40 -4.95 0.71
C ASP A 87 -3.02 -4.61 2.06
N ILE A 88 -2.47 -3.61 2.78
CA ILE A 88 -3.02 -3.11 4.05
C ILE A 88 -2.83 -1.59 4.10
N VAL A 89 -3.87 -0.89 4.54
CA VAL A 89 -3.85 0.56 4.84
C VAL A 89 -4.26 0.77 6.29
N LEU A 90 -3.50 1.55 7.04
CA LEU A 90 -3.96 2.08 8.33
C LEU A 90 -4.55 3.46 8.10
N THR A 91 -5.84 3.62 8.40
CA THR A 91 -6.61 4.83 8.11
C THR A 91 -7.64 5.12 9.20
N ASN A 92 -7.99 6.40 9.35
CA ASN A 92 -9.12 6.85 10.16
C ASN A 92 -10.33 7.29 9.30
N ALA A 93 -10.36 6.89 8.03
CA ALA A 93 -11.47 7.20 7.14
C ALA A 93 -12.80 6.67 7.70
N VAL A 94 -13.82 7.49 7.64
CA VAL A 94 -15.18 7.05 7.97
C VAL A 94 -15.66 6.05 6.92
N LEU A 95 -16.31 4.97 7.36
CA LEU A 95 -16.85 3.97 6.47
C LEU A 95 -17.87 4.59 5.49
N ALA A 96 -17.50 4.60 4.22
CA ALA A 96 -18.29 5.18 3.12
C ALA A 96 -18.11 4.35 1.84
N LYS A 97 -18.90 4.66 0.81
CA LYS A 97 -18.66 4.11 -0.54
C LYS A 97 -17.51 4.86 -1.21
N GLY A 98 -16.72 4.12 -1.98
CA GLY A 98 -15.59 4.65 -2.77
C GLY A 98 -14.23 4.41 -2.12
N PRO A 99 -13.16 4.92 -2.73
CA PRO A 99 -11.81 4.74 -2.27
C PRO A 99 -11.53 5.51 -0.97
N ILE A 100 -10.45 5.11 -0.28
CA ILE A 100 -9.97 5.75 0.94
C ILE A 100 -9.39 7.12 0.59
N PRO A 101 -9.81 8.21 1.26
CA PRO A 101 -9.21 9.53 1.08
C PRO A 101 -7.74 9.55 1.54
N LEU A 102 -6.86 10.14 0.74
CA LEU A 102 -5.42 10.17 1.00
C LEU A 102 -5.07 10.79 2.36
N ASP A 103 -5.75 11.86 2.75
CA ASP A 103 -5.53 12.60 3.99
C ASP A 103 -5.87 11.81 5.28
N SER A 104 -6.59 10.70 5.14
CA SER A 104 -6.91 9.78 6.23
C SER A 104 -5.87 8.67 6.43
N VAL A 105 -4.90 8.52 5.51
CA VAL A 105 -3.94 7.42 5.50
C VAL A 105 -2.76 7.72 6.40
N ALA A 106 -2.51 6.85 7.39
CA ALA A 106 -1.38 6.95 8.31
C ALA A 106 -0.21 6.02 7.95
N LEU A 107 -0.49 4.87 7.32
CA LEU A 107 0.53 3.90 6.93
C LEU A 107 0.00 3.05 5.78
N VAL A 108 0.85 2.80 4.81
CA VAL A 108 0.61 1.85 3.70
C VAL A 108 1.56 0.67 3.83
N ILE A 109 1.06 -0.55 3.62
CA ILE A 109 1.87 -1.78 3.68
C ILE A 109 1.58 -2.63 2.45
N GLU A 110 2.65 -3.02 1.76
CA GLU A 110 2.63 -4.02 0.69
C GLU A 110 3.31 -5.31 1.16
N VAL A 111 2.76 -6.45 0.79
CA VAL A 111 3.35 -7.76 1.01
C VAL A 111 3.90 -8.27 -0.31
N SER A 112 5.21 -8.47 -0.38
CA SER A 112 5.91 -8.86 -1.60
C SER A 112 6.41 -10.29 -1.52
N ASP A 113 5.95 -11.15 -2.41
CA ASP A 113 6.52 -12.47 -2.64
C ASP A 113 7.42 -12.50 -3.88
N SER A 114 6.93 -11.98 -5.02
CA SER A 114 7.66 -11.89 -6.29
C SER A 114 7.74 -10.48 -6.88
N THR A 115 7.14 -9.49 -6.23
CA THR A 115 6.99 -8.11 -6.70
C THR A 115 7.89 -7.11 -5.99
N ALA A 116 8.85 -7.58 -5.17
CA ALA A 116 9.66 -6.72 -4.30
C ALA A 116 10.32 -5.54 -5.03
N ALA A 117 10.88 -5.75 -6.21
CA ALA A 117 11.48 -4.67 -7.00
C ALA A 117 10.46 -3.59 -7.41
N PHE A 118 9.21 -3.97 -7.66
CA PHE A 118 8.13 -3.04 -8.00
C PHE A 118 7.65 -2.26 -6.78
N ASP A 119 7.48 -2.94 -5.64
CA ASP A 119 7.00 -2.34 -4.41
C ASP A 119 8.07 -1.45 -3.76
N LEU A 120 9.34 -1.88 -3.76
CA LEU A 120 10.49 -1.09 -3.30
C LEU A 120 10.86 0.07 -4.22
N GLY A 121 10.46 0.02 -5.49
CA GLY A 121 10.78 1.01 -6.52
C GLY A 121 9.61 1.89 -6.91
N LYS A 122 8.82 1.46 -7.91
CA LYS A 122 7.74 2.28 -8.48
C LYS A 122 6.70 2.70 -7.45
N LYS A 123 6.19 1.74 -6.65
CA LYS A 123 5.18 2.05 -5.61
C LYS A 123 5.76 2.96 -4.52
N ALA A 124 6.98 2.69 -4.03
CA ALA A 124 7.63 3.56 -3.05
C ALA A 124 7.74 5.02 -3.54
N SER A 125 8.10 5.23 -4.82
CA SER A 125 8.16 6.57 -5.42
C SER A 125 6.78 7.23 -5.49
N ILE A 126 5.73 6.49 -5.87
CA ILE A 126 4.36 6.99 -5.90
C ILE A 126 3.90 7.41 -4.50
N TYR A 127 4.03 6.52 -3.51
CA TYR A 127 3.63 6.81 -2.14
C TYR A 127 4.38 8.00 -1.54
N ALA A 128 5.68 8.13 -1.80
CA ALA A 128 6.46 9.28 -1.34
C ALA A 128 6.02 10.58 -1.97
N ARG A 129 5.77 10.60 -3.30
CA ARG A 129 5.30 11.78 -4.04
C ARG A 129 3.94 12.27 -3.53
N HIS A 130 3.08 11.36 -3.10
CA HIS A 130 1.78 11.66 -2.50
C HIS A 130 1.85 11.87 -0.98
N ALA A 131 3.04 12.06 -0.43
CA ALA A 131 3.28 12.40 0.98
C ALA A 131 2.74 11.36 1.98
N ILE A 132 2.66 10.07 1.59
CA ILE A 132 2.41 8.98 2.56
C ILE A 132 3.53 9.03 3.59
N VAL A 133 3.17 9.24 4.85
CA VAL A 133 4.15 9.56 5.92
C VAL A 133 5.00 8.36 6.31
N GLU A 134 4.47 7.13 6.19
CA GLU A 134 5.18 5.88 6.43
C GLU A 134 4.70 4.80 5.46
N TYR A 135 5.64 4.03 4.93
CA TYR A 135 5.40 2.95 3.99
C TYR A 135 6.21 1.72 4.35
N TRP A 136 5.59 0.55 4.36
CA TRP A 136 6.28 -0.72 4.61
C TRP A 136 6.17 -1.66 3.42
N VAL A 137 7.27 -2.39 3.15
CA VAL A 137 7.31 -3.52 2.23
C VAL A 137 7.74 -4.76 2.98
N VAL A 138 6.85 -5.74 3.06
CA VAL A 138 7.10 -7.03 3.70
C VAL A 138 7.60 -7.99 2.64
N GLU A 139 8.92 -8.10 2.48
CA GLU A 139 9.58 -8.93 1.48
C GLU A 139 9.74 -10.37 2.01
N LEU A 140 8.82 -11.26 1.62
CA LEU A 140 8.74 -12.62 2.16
C LEU A 140 9.96 -13.46 1.82
N GLN A 141 10.48 -13.36 0.59
CA GLN A 141 11.63 -14.16 0.15
C GLN A 141 12.94 -13.75 0.83
N ALA A 142 13.12 -12.45 1.11
CA ALA A 142 14.28 -11.96 1.85
C ALA A 142 14.12 -12.10 3.37
N GLY A 143 12.89 -12.32 3.86
CA GLY A 143 12.60 -12.35 5.28
C GLY A 143 12.76 -10.99 5.96
N LEU A 144 12.46 -9.90 5.26
CA LEU A 144 12.67 -8.53 5.72
C LEU A 144 11.39 -7.70 5.66
N ILE A 145 11.27 -6.74 6.57
CA ILE A 145 10.29 -5.67 6.52
C ILE A 145 11.04 -4.36 6.34
N HIS A 146 10.91 -3.77 5.17
CA HIS A 146 11.44 -2.45 4.85
C HIS A 146 10.48 -1.39 5.32
N GLN A 147 10.95 -0.44 6.12
CA GLN A 147 10.20 0.72 6.58
C GLN A 147 10.77 1.98 5.96
N PHE A 148 9.93 2.76 5.30
CA PHE A 148 10.26 4.03 4.66
C PHE A 148 9.47 5.15 5.31
N TRP A 149 10.10 6.31 5.53
CA TRP A 149 9.47 7.51 6.08
C TRP A 149 10.13 8.79 5.59
N SER A 150 9.64 9.95 6.02
CA SER A 150 10.10 11.24 5.53
C SER A 150 9.96 11.39 4.02
N PRO A 151 8.72 11.37 3.49
CA PRO A 151 8.45 11.44 2.05
C PRO A 151 8.94 12.74 1.43
N SER A 152 9.30 12.68 0.14
CA SER A 152 9.65 13.82 -0.69
C SER A 152 9.24 13.56 -2.14
N GLU A 153 9.31 14.56 -3.01
CA GLU A 153 8.99 14.44 -4.44
C GLU A 153 9.84 13.39 -5.18
N VAL A 154 11.04 13.10 -4.68
CA VAL A 154 11.99 12.17 -5.30
C VAL A 154 12.03 10.79 -4.62
N GLY A 155 11.25 10.57 -3.54
CA GLY A 155 11.21 9.34 -2.78
C GLY A 155 11.24 9.56 -1.27
N PHE A 156 11.28 8.49 -0.50
CA PHE A 156 11.47 8.56 0.94
C PHE A 156 12.95 8.86 1.28
N ARG A 157 13.19 9.74 2.24
CA ARG A 157 14.55 10.13 2.65
C ARG A 157 15.18 9.16 3.63
N GLU A 158 14.35 8.45 4.37
CA GLU A 158 14.76 7.55 5.45
C GLU A 158 14.24 6.15 5.19
N HIS A 159 15.07 5.18 5.53
CA HIS A 159 14.75 3.75 5.36
C HIS A 159 15.48 2.93 6.40
N LYS A 160 14.81 1.89 6.90
CA LYS A 160 15.45 0.79 7.65
C LYS A 160 14.80 -0.54 7.29
N ALA A 161 15.50 -1.64 7.57
CA ALA A 161 14.95 -2.99 7.44
C ALA A 161 14.98 -3.70 8.79
N VAL A 162 13.93 -4.49 9.06
CA VAL A 162 13.76 -5.34 10.24
C VAL A 162 13.59 -6.77 9.79
N VAL A 163 14.21 -7.73 10.46
CA VAL A 163 14.07 -9.16 10.12
C VAL A 163 12.67 -9.65 10.51
N ILE A 164 12.01 -10.42 9.64
CA ILE A 164 10.76 -11.11 9.98
C ILE A 164 11.03 -12.09 11.13
N GLY A 165 10.26 -11.99 12.20
CA GLY A 165 10.48 -12.68 13.47
C GLY A 165 10.76 -11.72 14.61
N ASP A 166 11.29 -10.54 14.32
CA ASP A 166 11.51 -9.47 15.30
C ASP A 166 10.24 -8.61 15.50
N THR A 167 10.30 -7.71 16.47
CA THR A 167 9.27 -6.70 16.67
C THR A 167 9.49 -5.51 15.73
N VAL A 168 8.46 -5.14 14.98
CA VAL A 168 8.43 -3.93 14.17
C VAL A 168 7.65 -2.84 14.90
N THR A 169 8.26 -1.66 15.03
CA THR A 169 7.65 -0.47 15.62
C THR A 169 7.48 0.59 14.54
N SER A 170 6.27 1.15 14.42
CA SER A 170 6.02 2.29 13.54
C SER A 170 6.88 3.49 13.91
N ILE A 171 7.30 4.25 12.92
CA ILE A 171 8.07 5.48 13.12
C ILE A 171 7.13 6.67 13.40
N THR A 172 5.96 6.66 12.76
CA THR A 172 5.05 7.83 12.78
C THR A 172 3.83 7.64 13.67
N ILE A 173 3.46 6.39 13.97
CA ILE A 173 2.32 6.09 14.86
C ILE A 173 2.87 5.72 16.24
N VAL A 174 2.64 6.61 17.20
CA VAL A 174 3.14 6.46 18.59
C VAL A 174 2.65 5.15 19.21
N ASP A 175 3.55 4.42 19.87
CA ASP A 175 3.31 3.16 20.57
C ASP A 175 2.79 1.98 19.70
N LEU A 176 2.70 2.13 18.38
CA LEU A 176 2.34 1.03 17.51
C LEU A 176 3.53 0.11 17.29
N SER A 177 3.46 -1.09 17.84
CA SER A 177 4.44 -2.17 17.69
C SER A 177 3.74 -3.49 17.48
N ILE A 178 4.29 -4.33 16.59
CA ILE A 178 3.81 -5.69 16.34
C ILE A 178 4.96 -6.69 16.34
N ALA A 179 4.75 -7.85 16.94
CA ALA A 179 5.63 -8.99 16.75
C ALA A 179 5.39 -9.58 15.36
N THR A 180 6.45 -10.01 14.66
CA THR A 180 6.35 -10.51 13.28
C THR A 180 6.69 -11.99 13.15
N ASP A 181 6.87 -12.72 14.27
CA ASP A 181 7.04 -14.17 14.29
C ASP A 181 5.85 -14.88 13.63
N GLY A 182 6.11 -15.86 12.76
CA GLY A 182 5.07 -16.67 12.12
C GLY A 182 4.12 -15.88 11.19
N ILE A 183 4.57 -14.79 10.58
CA ILE A 183 3.84 -14.11 9.50
C ILE A 183 4.25 -14.64 8.12
N ALA A 184 5.37 -15.31 8.02
CA ALA A 184 5.92 -15.94 6.81
C ALA A 184 6.26 -17.40 7.08
#